data_31820e38c4e2271971972ccd1e52195d
#
_entry.id   31820e38c4e2271971972ccd1e52195d
#
_cell.length_a   1.000
_cell.length_b   1.000
_cell.length_c   1.000
_cell.angle_alpha   90.00
_cell.angle_beta   90.00
_cell.angle_gamma   90.00
#
_symmetry.space_group_name_H-M   'P 1'
#
loop_
_entity.id
_entity.type
_entity.pdbx_description
1 polymer ?
#
loop_
_entity_poly.entity_id
_entity_poly.type
_entity_poly.pdbx_seq_one_letter_code
_entity_poly.pdbx_strand_id
1 'polypeptide(L)'
;TLLYMAVNLPPLPELYPVPGIRLGTTRAQIRKKDRRDLVVIECAPGTQAAAVFTQNRFCAAPVTVARDHLGQATPRALLINTGFANAGTGQEGMDDALQSCAALAAILGCAPQAVVPFSTGVIGERLPLQRLIAGLPGCLGAMSDGGWAEAAHGIMTTDTLPKGSSRRVDIEGKTITVTGIAKGSGMICPNMAT
;
A
#
# COMPACT_ATOMS: atom_id res chain seq x y z
N THR A 1 -14.00 10.33 -28.06
CA THR A 1 -13.54 9.82 -26.76
C THR A 1 -12.05 10.08 -26.70
N LEU A 2 -11.62 11.12 -25.97
CA LEU A 2 -10.20 11.37 -25.71
C LEU A 2 -9.67 10.20 -24.86
N LEU A 3 -8.81 9.40 -25.44
CA LEU A 3 -8.01 8.43 -24.70
C LEU A 3 -7.05 9.23 -23.79
N TYR A 4 -7.38 9.33 -22.52
CA TYR A 4 -6.46 9.83 -21.51
C TYR A 4 -5.35 8.80 -21.30
N MET A 5 -4.28 8.96 -22.06
CA MET A 5 -3.06 8.20 -21.82
C MET A 5 -2.38 8.75 -20.55
N ALA A 6 -1.74 7.87 -19.78
CA ALA A 6 -1.08 8.22 -18.52
C ALA A 6 0.00 9.32 -18.61
N VAL A 7 0.41 9.67 -19.83
CA VAL A 7 1.42 10.72 -20.12
C VAL A 7 0.90 12.15 -20.06
N ASN A 8 -0.41 12.35 -20.03
CA ASN A 8 -1.04 13.68 -20.03
C ASN A 8 -1.91 13.91 -18.78
N LEU A 9 -1.62 13.24 -17.69
CA LEU A 9 -2.33 13.46 -16.43
C LEU A 9 -1.97 14.83 -15.85
N PRO A 10 -2.94 15.56 -15.26
CA PRO A 10 -2.65 16.76 -14.51
C PRO A 10 -1.77 16.44 -13.30
N PRO A 11 -1.08 17.44 -12.73
CA PRO A 11 -0.39 17.28 -11.46
C PRO A 11 -1.33 16.72 -10.39
N LEU A 12 -0.75 16.04 -9.40
CA LEU A 12 -1.52 15.51 -8.27
C LEU A 12 -2.26 16.67 -7.58
N PRO A 13 -3.58 16.59 -7.41
CA PRO A 13 -4.33 17.61 -6.69
C PRO A 13 -3.99 17.59 -5.20
N GLU A 14 -4.43 18.60 -4.46
CA GLU A 14 -4.40 18.56 -3.00
C GLU A 14 -5.18 17.35 -2.49
N LEU A 15 -4.56 16.56 -1.61
CA LEU A 15 -5.17 15.39 -0.99
C LEU A 15 -5.45 15.70 0.48
N TYR A 16 -6.72 15.69 0.84
CA TYR A 16 -7.15 16.03 2.19
C TYR A 16 -6.87 14.91 3.19
N PRO A 17 -6.40 15.24 4.40
CA PRO A 17 -6.29 14.27 5.48
C PRO A 17 -7.62 13.61 5.80
N VAL A 18 -7.57 12.31 6.10
CA VAL A 18 -8.71 11.53 6.58
C VAL A 18 -8.53 11.27 8.07
N PRO A 19 -9.45 11.71 8.93
CA PRO A 19 -9.32 11.49 10.38
C PRO A 19 -9.08 10.01 10.73
N GLY A 20 -8.09 9.76 11.58
CA GLY A 20 -7.71 8.41 12.00
C GLY A 20 -6.78 7.66 11.04
N ILE A 21 -6.35 8.30 9.96
CA ILE A 21 -5.37 7.73 9.01
C ILE A 21 -4.08 8.56 9.04
N ARG A 22 -2.95 7.89 9.23
CA ARG A 22 -1.62 8.49 9.15
C ARG A 22 -0.77 7.71 8.15
N LEU A 23 0.04 8.41 7.37
CA LEU A 23 0.84 7.79 6.32
C LEU A 23 2.31 8.17 6.49
N GLY A 24 3.18 7.18 6.41
CA GLY A 24 4.62 7.37 6.43
C GLY A 24 5.30 6.65 5.29
N THR A 25 6.36 7.23 4.77
CA THR A 25 7.11 6.66 3.65
C THR A 25 8.61 6.77 3.87
N THR A 26 9.37 5.81 3.35
CA THR A 26 10.83 5.86 3.38
C THR A 26 11.47 5.30 2.12
N ARG A 27 12.77 5.54 1.98
CA ARG A 27 13.65 4.91 1.00
C ARG A 27 14.36 3.73 1.66
N ALA A 28 13.69 2.57 1.71
CA ALA A 28 14.25 1.36 2.30
C ALA A 28 15.27 0.67 1.39
N GLN A 29 15.50 1.21 0.19
CA GLN A 29 16.42 0.66 -0.81
C GLN A 29 16.09 -0.79 -1.19
N ILE A 30 14.79 -1.10 -1.23
CA ILE A 30 14.29 -2.44 -1.55
C ILE A 30 14.79 -2.85 -2.95
N ARG A 31 14.68 -1.96 -3.93
CA ARG A 31 15.22 -2.19 -5.29
C ARG A 31 16.06 -1.01 -5.81
N LYS A 32 15.57 0.23 -5.71
CA LYS A 32 16.25 1.43 -6.22
C LYS A 32 16.63 2.36 -5.07
N LYS A 33 17.86 2.91 -5.12
CA LYS A 33 18.41 3.73 -4.03
C LYS A 33 17.70 5.08 -3.85
N ASP A 34 17.23 5.69 -4.95
CA ASP A 34 16.77 7.10 -4.96
C ASP A 34 15.25 7.25 -4.94
N ARG A 35 14.55 6.19 -4.51
CA ARG A 35 13.10 6.14 -4.59
C ARG A 35 12.48 5.79 -3.23
N ARG A 36 11.34 6.41 -2.89
CA ARG A 36 10.48 5.91 -1.83
C ARG A 36 9.90 4.57 -2.30
N ASP A 37 10.11 3.52 -1.53
CA ASP A 37 9.76 2.14 -1.90
C ASP A 37 9.13 1.36 -0.76
N LEU A 38 8.92 2.03 0.38
CA LEU A 38 8.19 1.49 1.51
C LEU A 38 7.20 2.54 2.03
N VAL A 39 5.95 2.12 2.19
CA VAL A 39 4.83 2.94 2.68
C VAL A 39 4.11 2.19 3.79
N VAL A 40 3.81 2.88 4.88
CA VAL A 40 2.93 2.41 5.93
C VAL A 40 1.76 3.37 6.04
N ILE A 41 0.54 2.83 6.03
CA ILE A 41 -0.70 3.56 6.32
C ILE A 41 -1.22 3.01 7.63
N GLU A 42 -1.13 3.81 8.69
CA GLU A 42 -1.66 3.47 10.01
C GLU A 42 -3.15 3.84 10.09
N CYS A 43 -3.93 2.96 10.68
CA CYS A 43 -5.36 3.11 10.90
C CYS A 43 -5.66 3.20 12.39
N ALA A 44 -6.47 4.16 12.80
CA ALA A 44 -6.94 4.28 14.18
C ALA A 44 -7.75 3.04 14.61
N PRO A 45 -7.77 2.72 15.91
CA PRO A 45 -8.65 1.67 16.42
C PRO A 45 -10.11 1.88 16.01
N GLY A 46 -10.78 0.80 15.59
CA GLY A 46 -12.17 0.85 15.13
C GLY A 46 -12.35 1.15 13.64
N THR A 47 -11.25 1.36 12.89
CA THR A 47 -11.30 1.48 11.43
C THR A 47 -11.91 0.23 10.80
N GLN A 48 -12.89 0.41 9.93
CA GLN A 48 -13.46 -0.68 9.14
C GLN A 48 -12.77 -0.75 7.77
N ALA A 49 -12.61 -1.96 7.25
CA ALA A 49 -12.04 -2.19 5.93
C ALA A 49 -12.90 -3.10 5.07
N ALA A 50 -12.90 -2.82 3.79
CA ALA A 50 -13.41 -3.73 2.76
C ALA A 50 -12.37 -3.83 1.65
N ALA A 51 -12.24 -4.99 1.05
CA ALA A 51 -11.27 -5.25 0.00
C ALA A 51 -11.86 -6.08 -1.13
N VAL A 52 -11.31 -5.89 -2.31
CA VAL A 52 -11.53 -6.78 -3.46
C VAL A 52 -10.21 -7.41 -3.84
N PHE A 53 -10.26 -8.65 -4.28
CA PHE A 53 -9.07 -9.45 -4.59
C PHE A 53 -9.16 -10.05 -5.99
N THR A 54 -8.01 -10.28 -6.59
CA THR A 54 -7.93 -10.98 -7.86
C THR A 54 -8.56 -12.38 -7.80
N GLN A 55 -9.15 -12.81 -8.92
CA GLN A 55 -9.64 -14.18 -9.13
C GLN A 55 -8.59 -15.09 -9.78
N ASN A 56 -7.39 -14.57 -10.05
CA ASN A 56 -6.30 -15.34 -10.63
C ASN A 56 -5.88 -16.46 -9.67
N ARG A 57 -5.78 -17.68 -10.20
CA ARG A 57 -5.33 -18.86 -9.43
C ARG A 57 -3.83 -18.78 -9.07
N PHE A 58 -3.04 -18.11 -9.89
CA PHE A 58 -1.63 -17.78 -9.59
C PHE A 58 -1.55 -16.53 -8.74
N CYS A 59 -2.01 -16.65 -7.50
CA CYS A 59 -2.16 -15.53 -6.58
C CYS A 59 -0.83 -15.23 -5.88
N ALA A 60 -0.49 -13.94 -5.80
CA ALA A 60 0.71 -13.50 -5.08
C ALA A 60 0.56 -13.69 -3.56
N ALA A 61 1.67 -13.99 -2.88
CA ALA A 61 1.69 -14.19 -1.43
C ALA A 61 1.03 -13.06 -0.63
N PRO A 62 1.31 -11.75 -0.88
CA PRO A 62 0.65 -10.68 -0.13
C PRO A 62 -0.86 -10.65 -0.31
N VAL A 63 -1.40 -11.07 -1.46
CA VAL A 63 -2.86 -11.12 -1.68
C VAL A 63 -3.50 -12.21 -0.82
N THR A 64 -2.87 -13.38 -0.74
CA THR A 64 -3.35 -14.48 0.12
C THR A 64 -3.31 -14.06 1.59
N VAL A 65 -2.17 -13.53 2.06
CA VAL A 65 -2.02 -13.06 3.44
C VAL A 65 -3.00 -11.92 3.77
N ALA A 66 -3.18 -10.96 2.85
CA ALA A 66 -4.12 -9.86 3.06
C ALA A 66 -5.57 -10.34 3.22
N ARG A 67 -5.99 -11.33 2.41
CA ARG A 67 -7.32 -11.92 2.53
C ARG A 67 -7.52 -12.62 3.87
N ASP A 68 -6.52 -13.41 4.27
CA ASP A 68 -6.56 -14.16 5.53
C ASP A 68 -6.57 -13.22 6.74
N HIS A 69 -5.74 -12.18 6.74
CA HIS A 69 -5.64 -11.20 7.81
C HIS A 69 -6.94 -10.39 7.97
N LEU A 70 -7.52 -9.91 6.87
CA LEU A 70 -8.80 -9.17 6.91
C LEU A 70 -9.98 -10.03 7.38
N GLY A 71 -9.90 -11.35 7.21
CA GLY A 71 -10.88 -12.29 7.77
C GLY A 71 -10.72 -12.53 9.28
N GLN A 72 -9.58 -12.18 9.87
CA GLN A 72 -9.23 -12.49 11.24
C GLN A 72 -9.20 -11.27 12.17
N ALA A 73 -8.87 -10.09 11.66
CA ALA A 73 -8.68 -8.91 12.49
C ALA A 73 -9.07 -7.62 11.77
N THR A 74 -9.47 -6.62 12.56
CA THR A 74 -9.62 -5.25 12.08
C THR A 74 -8.23 -4.65 11.79
N PRO A 75 -8.02 -4.04 10.61
CA PRO A 75 -6.71 -3.54 10.24
C PRO A 75 -6.26 -2.36 11.10
N ARG A 76 -5.00 -2.40 11.49
CA ARG A 76 -4.28 -1.32 12.19
C ARG A 76 -3.24 -0.68 11.28
N ALA A 77 -2.78 -1.40 10.26
CA ALA A 77 -1.87 -0.84 9.26
C ALA A 77 -1.98 -1.55 7.91
N LEU A 78 -1.72 -0.79 6.84
CA LEU A 78 -1.41 -1.32 5.52
C LEU A 78 0.10 -1.15 5.31
N LEU A 79 0.77 -2.23 4.91
CA LEU A 79 2.21 -2.26 4.64
C LEU A 79 2.43 -2.47 3.15
N ILE A 80 2.98 -1.47 2.46
CA ILE A 80 3.14 -1.50 1.01
C ILE A 80 4.63 -1.41 0.65
N ASN A 81 5.15 -2.36 -0.11
CA ASN A 81 6.47 -2.26 -0.73
C ASN A 81 6.38 -2.16 -2.25
N THR A 82 7.34 -1.46 -2.84
CA THR A 82 7.52 -1.40 -4.29
C THR A 82 8.89 -1.95 -4.68
N GLY A 83 8.98 -2.44 -5.93
CA GLY A 83 10.19 -3.04 -6.51
C GLY A 83 10.13 -4.55 -6.68
N PHE A 84 9.47 -5.26 -5.77
CA PHE A 84 9.22 -6.70 -5.82
C PHE A 84 7.75 -6.98 -5.56
N ALA A 85 7.11 -7.75 -6.44
CA ALA A 85 5.70 -8.09 -6.34
C ALA A 85 5.43 -9.20 -5.31
N ASN A 86 6.46 -9.92 -4.89
CA ASN A 86 6.35 -11.11 -4.07
C ASN A 86 5.31 -12.10 -4.64
N ALA A 87 5.39 -12.30 -5.94
CA ALA A 87 4.53 -13.17 -6.73
C ALA A 87 5.38 -14.22 -7.45
N GLY A 88 4.92 -15.46 -7.50
CA GLY A 88 5.68 -16.57 -8.06
C GLY A 88 6.88 -16.97 -7.20
N THR A 89 6.85 -16.70 -5.92
CA THR A 89 7.95 -16.90 -4.95
C THR A 89 7.73 -18.08 -4.01
N GLY A 90 6.64 -18.83 -4.21
CA GLY A 90 6.34 -20.05 -3.43
C GLY A 90 6.20 -19.81 -1.94
N GLN A 91 6.58 -20.80 -1.12
CA GLN A 91 6.47 -20.75 0.34
C GLN A 91 7.34 -19.65 0.94
N GLU A 92 8.55 -19.44 0.40
CA GLU A 92 9.44 -18.37 0.88
C GLU A 92 8.78 -16.99 0.77
N GLY A 93 8.01 -16.73 -0.29
CA GLY A 93 7.27 -15.48 -0.45
C GLY A 93 6.13 -15.32 0.54
N MET A 94 5.46 -16.43 0.90
CA MET A 94 4.47 -16.44 1.98
C MET A 94 5.10 -16.10 3.33
N ASP A 95 6.23 -16.72 3.63
CA ASP A 95 6.98 -16.49 4.87
C ASP A 95 7.48 -15.04 4.95
N ASP A 96 8.00 -14.48 3.85
CA ASP A 96 8.44 -13.07 3.76
C ASP A 96 7.26 -12.11 3.99
N ALA A 97 6.08 -12.38 3.44
CA ALA A 97 4.88 -11.56 3.65
C ALA A 97 4.42 -11.59 5.13
N LEU A 98 4.36 -12.77 5.74
CA LEU A 98 3.98 -12.93 7.14
C LEU A 98 4.98 -12.28 8.10
N GLN A 99 6.28 -12.46 7.85
CA GLN A 99 7.35 -11.86 8.65
C GLN A 99 7.36 -10.33 8.54
N SER A 100 7.09 -9.78 7.36
CA SER A 100 6.98 -8.32 7.19
C SER A 100 5.81 -7.74 8.00
N CYS A 101 4.67 -8.44 8.02
CA CYS A 101 3.53 -8.06 8.86
C CYS A 101 3.85 -8.15 10.35
N ALA A 102 4.48 -9.24 10.78
CA ALA A 102 4.87 -9.43 12.18
C ALA A 102 5.86 -8.37 12.66
N ALA A 103 6.83 -8.00 11.81
CA ALA A 103 7.81 -6.96 12.13
C ALA A 103 7.16 -5.59 12.35
N LEU A 104 6.23 -5.17 11.47
CA LEU A 104 5.50 -3.92 11.65
C LEU A 104 4.57 -3.98 12.86
N ALA A 105 3.86 -5.08 13.04
CA ALA A 105 2.94 -5.30 14.16
C ALA A 105 3.65 -5.17 15.52
N ALA A 106 4.86 -5.73 15.64
CA ALA A 106 5.68 -5.63 16.85
C ALA A 106 6.00 -4.17 17.21
N ILE A 107 6.27 -3.33 16.21
CA ILE A 107 6.58 -1.91 16.44
C ILE A 107 5.29 -1.13 16.81
N LEU A 108 4.17 -1.45 16.18
CA LEU A 108 2.88 -0.79 16.43
C LEU A 108 2.15 -1.31 17.68
N GLY A 109 2.62 -2.39 18.31
CA GLY A 109 1.96 -3.00 19.45
C GLY A 109 0.60 -3.61 19.12
N CYS A 110 0.47 -4.23 17.94
CA CYS A 110 -0.77 -4.89 17.50
C CYS A 110 -0.51 -6.35 17.06
N ALA A 111 -1.59 -7.08 16.80
CA ALA A 111 -1.48 -8.45 16.29
C ALA A 111 -0.96 -8.44 14.83
N PRO A 112 -0.13 -9.42 14.40
CA PRO A 112 0.33 -9.53 13.01
C PRO A 112 -0.81 -9.52 11.99
N GLN A 113 -1.94 -10.14 12.32
CA GLN A 113 -3.15 -10.19 11.48
C GLN A 113 -3.83 -8.82 11.29
N ALA A 114 -3.51 -7.84 12.13
CA ALA A 114 -3.97 -6.46 11.96
C ALA A 114 -3.13 -5.65 10.96
N VAL A 115 -2.10 -6.25 10.36
CA VAL A 115 -1.29 -5.65 9.30
C VAL A 115 -1.64 -6.30 7.96
N VAL A 116 -2.02 -5.49 6.98
CA VAL A 116 -2.42 -5.95 5.65
C VAL A 116 -1.28 -5.66 4.66
N PRO A 117 -0.64 -6.68 4.07
CA PRO A 117 0.49 -6.49 3.17
C PRO A 117 0.07 -6.23 1.73
N PHE A 118 0.86 -5.39 1.04
CA PHE A 118 0.78 -5.13 -0.39
C PHE A 118 2.18 -5.13 -0.98
N SER A 119 2.37 -5.79 -2.11
CA SER A 119 3.65 -5.78 -2.82
C SER A 119 3.41 -5.51 -4.30
N THR A 120 4.30 -4.73 -4.91
CA THR A 120 4.22 -4.44 -6.34
C THR A 120 5.61 -4.29 -6.94
N GLY A 121 5.81 -4.80 -8.17
CA GLY A 121 7.10 -4.74 -8.87
C GLY A 121 7.38 -6.00 -9.67
N VAL A 122 8.62 -6.48 -9.59
CA VAL A 122 9.07 -7.65 -10.35
C VAL A 122 8.48 -8.93 -9.80
N ILE A 123 8.05 -9.82 -10.69
CA ILE A 123 7.51 -11.15 -10.42
C ILE A 123 8.65 -12.18 -10.48
N GLY A 124 8.62 -13.21 -9.63
CA GLY A 124 9.58 -14.31 -9.62
C GLY A 124 10.90 -14.02 -8.88
N GLU A 125 11.10 -12.80 -8.41
CA GLU A 125 12.25 -12.46 -7.57
C GLU A 125 11.82 -12.34 -6.10
N ARG A 126 12.65 -12.88 -5.20
CA ARG A 126 12.40 -12.85 -3.76
C ARG A 126 12.50 -11.44 -3.19
N LEU A 127 11.58 -11.10 -2.30
CA LEU A 127 11.58 -9.84 -1.56
C LEU A 127 12.80 -9.75 -0.64
N PRO A 128 13.61 -8.66 -0.70
CA PRO A 128 14.71 -8.46 0.25
C PRO A 128 14.16 -8.03 1.62
N LEU A 129 13.58 -8.98 2.36
CA LEU A 129 12.84 -8.78 3.60
C LEU A 129 13.61 -7.93 4.63
N GLN A 130 14.92 -8.17 4.78
CA GLN A 130 15.74 -7.44 5.75
C GLN A 130 15.80 -5.93 5.46
N ARG A 131 15.80 -5.54 4.19
CA ARG A 131 15.77 -4.12 3.80
C ARG A 131 14.41 -3.50 4.10
N LEU A 132 13.33 -4.25 3.86
CA LEU A 132 11.98 -3.82 4.21
C LEU A 132 11.89 -3.58 5.73
N ILE A 133 12.29 -4.55 6.53
CA ILE A 133 12.24 -4.46 8.01
C ILE A 133 13.09 -3.29 8.51
N ALA A 134 14.32 -3.15 8.02
CA ALA A 134 15.20 -2.05 8.38
C ALA A 134 14.63 -0.66 8.01
N GLY A 135 13.74 -0.58 7.01
CA GLY A 135 13.07 0.64 6.60
C GLY A 135 11.86 1.04 7.47
N LEU A 136 11.28 0.12 8.25
CA LEU A 136 10.06 0.38 9.03
C LEU A 136 10.19 1.57 10.00
N PRO A 137 11.28 1.69 10.79
CA PRO A 137 11.45 2.85 11.67
C PRO A 137 11.42 4.19 10.92
N GLY A 138 12.00 4.22 9.71
CA GLY A 138 11.98 5.42 8.86
C GLY A 138 10.56 5.80 8.39
N CYS A 139 9.71 4.82 8.06
CA CYS A 139 8.30 5.06 7.77
C CYS A 139 7.57 5.63 8.98
N LEU A 140 7.77 5.03 10.15
CA LEU A 140 7.08 5.45 11.37
C LEU A 140 7.52 6.84 11.84
N GLY A 141 8.81 7.16 11.69
CA GLY A 141 9.33 8.51 11.98
C GLY A 141 8.79 9.60 11.02
N ALA A 142 8.30 9.21 9.84
CA ALA A 142 7.73 10.09 8.83
C ALA A 142 6.19 10.13 8.84
N MET A 143 5.54 9.53 9.84
CA MET A 143 4.07 9.47 9.92
C MET A 143 3.42 10.85 10.01
N SER A 144 2.47 11.12 9.12
CA SER A 144 1.72 12.38 9.02
C SER A 144 0.31 12.12 8.51
N ASP A 145 -0.64 12.91 8.95
CA ASP A 145 -2.02 12.90 8.43
C ASP A 145 -2.08 13.39 6.98
N GLY A 146 -1.14 14.26 6.59
CA GLY A 146 -0.99 14.81 5.24
C GLY A 146 -0.11 13.99 4.29
N GLY A 147 0.40 12.82 4.70
CA GLY A 147 1.35 12.00 3.94
C GLY A 147 0.83 11.37 2.64
N TRP A 148 -0.34 11.76 2.16
CA TRP A 148 -1.02 11.16 0.99
C TRP A 148 -0.23 11.32 -0.31
N ALA A 149 0.34 12.49 -0.57
CA ALA A 149 1.12 12.74 -1.79
C ALA A 149 2.40 11.88 -1.82
N GLU A 150 3.13 11.82 -0.71
CA GLU A 150 4.32 10.98 -0.55
C GLU A 150 3.96 9.49 -0.69
N ALA A 151 2.83 9.07 -0.12
CA ALA A 151 2.35 7.69 -0.27
C ALA A 151 1.99 7.38 -1.73
N ALA A 152 1.31 8.30 -2.44
CA ALA A 152 1.02 8.14 -3.86
C ALA A 152 2.30 7.97 -4.70
N HIS A 153 3.38 8.71 -4.38
CA HIS A 153 4.69 8.50 -4.99
C HIS A 153 5.32 7.17 -4.55
N GLY A 154 5.19 6.80 -3.28
CA GLY A 154 5.80 5.59 -2.71
C GLY A 154 5.25 4.29 -3.27
N ILE A 155 3.98 4.25 -3.70
CA ILE A 155 3.36 3.06 -4.28
C ILE A 155 3.61 2.87 -5.79
N MET A 156 4.19 3.86 -6.48
CA MET A 156 4.45 3.79 -7.92
C MET A 156 5.51 2.72 -8.26
N THR A 157 5.42 2.16 -9.46
CA THR A 157 6.47 1.31 -10.07
C THR A 157 6.91 1.86 -11.41
N THR A 158 6.16 1.59 -12.46
CA THR A 158 6.37 2.07 -13.84
C THR A 158 5.48 3.27 -14.18
N ASP A 159 4.72 3.75 -13.22
CA ASP A 159 3.88 4.93 -13.35
C ASP A 159 4.74 6.16 -13.70
N THR A 160 4.23 7.01 -14.57
CA THR A 160 4.89 8.27 -14.95
C THR A 160 4.59 9.40 -13.97
N LEU A 161 3.40 9.38 -13.37
CA LEU A 161 2.92 10.37 -12.40
C LEU A 161 2.16 9.67 -11.26
N PRO A 162 2.18 10.23 -10.03
CA PRO A 162 1.34 9.76 -8.95
C PRO A 162 -0.13 10.06 -9.26
N LYS A 163 -1.02 9.23 -8.77
CA LYS A 163 -2.46 9.34 -8.98
C LYS A 163 -3.18 9.39 -7.64
N GLY A 164 -4.04 10.39 -7.49
CA GLY A 164 -4.85 10.54 -6.30
C GLY A 164 -6.00 11.50 -6.54
N SER A 165 -7.01 11.41 -5.69
CA SER A 165 -8.14 12.33 -5.68
C SER A 165 -8.69 12.45 -4.27
N SER A 166 -9.23 13.63 -3.97
CA SER A 166 -9.84 13.90 -2.67
C SER A 166 -11.09 14.73 -2.83
N ARG A 167 -12.08 14.48 -1.97
CA ARG A 167 -13.33 15.26 -1.89
C ARG A 167 -13.75 15.41 -0.44
N ARG A 168 -14.38 16.55 -0.16
CA ARG A 168 -15.11 16.78 1.08
C ARG A 168 -16.56 17.06 0.76
N VAL A 169 -17.46 16.52 1.56
CA VAL A 169 -18.91 16.70 1.43
C VAL A 169 -19.51 16.81 2.82
N ASP A 170 -20.46 17.71 2.99
CA ASP A 170 -21.20 17.83 4.24
C ASP A 170 -22.47 16.98 4.14
N ILE A 171 -22.63 16.06 5.06
CA ILE A 171 -23.78 15.19 5.20
C ILE A 171 -24.34 15.36 6.60
N GLU A 172 -25.56 15.89 6.70
CA GLU A 172 -26.25 16.11 7.99
C GLU A 172 -25.41 16.92 8.99
N GLY A 173 -24.71 17.95 8.50
CA GLY A 173 -23.85 18.83 9.30
C GLY A 173 -22.51 18.23 9.73
N LYS A 174 -22.12 17.10 9.16
CA LYS A 174 -20.82 16.47 9.35
C LYS A 174 -20.00 16.50 8.07
N THR A 175 -18.79 17.03 8.12
CA THR A 175 -17.87 16.98 6.99
C THR A 175 -17.28 15.59 6.84
N ILE A 176 -17.58 14.93 5.72
CA ILE A 176 -17.00 13.64 5.33
C ILE A 176 -15.87 13.89 4.33
N THR A 177 -14.72 13.32 4.59
CA THR A 177 -13.57 13.36 3.67
C THR A 177 -13.37 11.99 3.03
N VAL A 178 -13.26 11.97 1.71
CA VAL A 178 -12.88 10.78 0.94
C VAL A 178 -11.59 11.10 0.20
N THR A 179 -10.53 10.33 0.47
CA THR A 179 -9.23 10.45 -0.20
C THR A 179 -8.79 9.09 -0.71
N GLY A 180 -8.32 9.06 -1.93
CA GLY A 180 -7.82 7.85 -2.58
C GLY A 180 -6.54 8.09 -3.34
N ILE A 181 -5.66 7.10 -3.33
CA ILE A 181 -4.47 7.03 -4.17
C ILE A 181 -4.49 5.72 -4.96
N ALA A 182 -3.92 5.76 -6.15
CA ALA A 182 -3.88 4.60 -7.03
C ALA A 182 -2.55 4.51 -7.78
N LYS A 183 -2.20 3.30 -8.19
CA LYS A 183 -1.08 3.06 -9.09
C LYS A 183 -1.51 2.15 -10.24
N GLY A 184 -0.84 2.26 -11.35
CA GLY A 184 -1.01 1.43 -12.54
C GLY A 184 -0.64 2.20 -13.79
N SER A 185 0.04 1.51 -14.71
CA SER A 185 0.56 2.10 -15.94
C SER A 185 0.30 1.18 -17.13
N GLY A 186 0.94 -0.01 -17.19
CA GLY A 186 0.81 -0.95 -18.30
C GLY A 186 -0.11 -2.14 -18.02
N MET A 187 -0.17 -2.61 -16.77
CA MET A 187 -1.03 -3.70 -16.35
C MET A 187 -2.24 -3.11 -15.61
N ILE A 188 -3.25 -2.71 -16.35
CA ILE A 188 -4.46 -2.03 -15.87
C ILE A 188 -5.70 -2.71 -16.44
N CYS A 189 -6.85 -2.41 -15.87
CA CYS A 189 -8.13 -3.03 -16.20
C CYS A 189 -8.09 -4.58 -16.12
N PRO A 190 -7.60 -5.16 -15.02
CA PRO A 190 -7.36 -6.61 -14.92
C PRO A 190 -8.64 -7.42 -14.81
N ASN A 191 -9.80 -6.78 -14.71
CA ASN A 191 -11.09 -7.41 -14.42
C ASN A 191 -11.05 -8.30 -13.16
N MET A 192 -10.16 -7.97 -12.22
CA MET A 192 -9.86 -8.71 -10.99
C MET A 192 -9.42 -10.18 -11.21
N ALA A 193 -8.86 -10.49 -12.37
CA ALA A 193 -8.37 -11.82 -12.74
C ALA A 193 -6.87 -11.84 -13.11
N THR A 194 -6.15 -10.78 -12.82
CA THR A 194 -4.69 -10.69 -13.02
C THR A 194 -3.95 -10.89 -11.72
#